data_6732fec6916268f8825e3905acf6f5be
#
_entry.id   6732fec6916268f8825e3905acf6f5be
#
_cell.length_a   1.000
_cell.length_b   1.000
_cell.length_c   1.000
_cell.angle_alpha   90.00
_cell.angle_beta   90.00
_cell.angle_gamma   90.00
#
_symmetry.space_group_name_H-M   'P 1'
#
loop_
_entity.id
_entity.type
_entity.pdbx_description
1 polymer ?
#
loop_
_entity_poly.entity_id
_entity_poly.type
_entity_poly.pdbx_seq_one_letter_code
_entity_poly.pdbx_strand_id
1 'polypeptide(L)'
;IMDNKNFEVYFDCGSSKIKAGAFNKDNPNKFFFEESIFFDETRSAETEIEKIVSLLEKNTNEYLNDVNLMIDSPNMLSIGLSISKKLDGSLLKKDDIQFLIQDAKQQILRNYFNQSIIHIIIKNYKIDKNNYTFLPDNMTCNLISLDIIFICIPKTIIEYFKERFLKLDISINQIFSSSYARSI
;
A
#
# COMPACT_ATOMS: atom_id res chain seq x y z
N ILE A 1 22.30 -13.15 -8.65
CA ILE A 1 22.97 -12.64 -7.44
C ILE A 1 21.87 -12.00 -6.64
N MET A 2 21.41 -12.65 -5.56
CA MET A 2 20.49 -12.03 -4.60
C MET A 2 21.28 -10.92 -3.90
N ASP A 3 20.92 -9.68 -4.17
CA ASP A 3 21.41 -8.53 -3.43
C ASP A 3 20.95 -8.68 -1.97
N ASN A 4 21.88 -9.09 -1.12
CA ASN A 4 21.62 -9.29 0.31
C ASN A 4 21.66 -7.93 1.00
N LYS A 5 20.63 -7.10 0.71
CA LYS A 5 20.50 -5.80 1.38
C LYS A 5 20.12 -6.00 2.84
N ASN A 6 20.88 -5.38 3.70
CA ASN A 6 20.67 -5.46 5.15
C ASN A 6 19.57 -4.53 5.64
N PHE A 7 19.23 -3.48 4.85
CA PHE A 7 18.26 -2.48 5.24
C PHE A 7 17.02 -2.49 4.35
N GLU A 8 15.88 -2.30 4.98
CA GLU A 8 14.60 -2.00 4.34
C GLU A 8 14.28 -0.52 4.55
N VAL A 9 13.91 0.18 3.48
CA VAL A 9 13.76 1.64 3.49
C VAL A 9 12.32 2.03 3.21
N TYR A 10 11.81 2.94 4.05
CA TYR A 10 10.48 3.52 3.97
C TYR A 10 10.57 5.03 3.83
N PHE A 11 9.82 5.59 2.87
CA PHE A 11 9.60 7.02 2.72
C PHE A 11 8.16 7.35 3.06
N ASP A 12 7.94 8.35 3.90
CA ASP A 12 6.63 8.94 4.18
C ASP A 12 6.59 10.34 3.56
N CYS A 13 5.87 10.46 2.45
CA CYS A 13 5.81 11.66 1.63
C CYS A 13 4.49 12.38 1.87
N GLY A 14 4.55 13.45 2.65
CA GLY A 14 3.46 14.40 2.88
C GLY A 14 3.54 15.61 1.94
N SER A 15 2.61 16.55 2.10
CA SER A 15 2.52 17.77 1.30
C SER A 15 3.62 18.81 1.63
N SER A 16 4.13 18.79 2.85
CA SER A 16 5.12 19.78 3.34
C SER A 16 6.33 19.15 4.04
N LYS A 17 6.38 17.84 4.13
CA LYS A 17 7.37 17.08 4.88
C LYS A 17 7.61 15.72 4.24
N ILE A 18 8.88 15.33 4.16
CA ILE A 18 9.30 13.99 3.81
C ILE A 18 10.09 13.42 4.98
N LYS A 19 9.72 12.23 5.41
CA LYS A 19 10.45 11.44 6.39
C LYS A 19 10.89 10.15 5.72
N ALA A 20 12.04 9.63 6.13
CA ALA A 20 12.47 8.31 5.71
C ALA A 20 13.18 7.57 6.83
N GLY A 21 13.03 6.26 6.83
CA GLY A 21 13.69 5.36 7.77
C GLY A 21 14.32 4.18 7.03
N ALA A 22 15.54 3.84 7.42
CA ALA A 22 16.22 2.63 7.02
C ALA A 22 16.34 1.70 8.22
N PHE A 23 15.74 0.52 8.15
CA PHE A 23 15.64 -0.45 9.23
C PHE A 23 16.47 -1.70 8.89
N ASN A 24 17.37 -2.09 9.77
CA ASN A 24 18.14 -3.31 9.57
C ASN A 24 17.23 -4.54 9.73
N LYS A 25 17.28 -5.45 8.75
CA LYS A 25 16.41 -6.64 8.71
C LYS A 25 16.70 -7.64 9.83
N ASP A 26 17.96 -7.74 10.21
CA ASP A 26 18.43 -8.71 11.22
C ASP A 26 18.45 -8.12 12.64
N ASN A 27 18.49 -6.79 12.76
CA ASN A 27 18.52 -6.08 14.04
C ASN A 27 17.56 -4.88 14.03
N PRO A 28 16.33 -5.04 14.52
CA PRO A 28 15.32 -3.97 14.53
C PRO A 28 15.72 -2.73 15.32
N ASN A 29 16.69 -2.85 16.27
CA ASN A 29 17.20 -1.72 17.05
C ASN A 29 18.22 -0.87 16.27
N LYS A 30 18.70 -1.36 15.11
CA LYS A 30 19.60 -0.62 14.24
C LYS A 30 18.79 0.02 13.11
N PHE A 31 18.58 1.32 13.22
CA PHE A 31 17.84 2.10 12.22
C PHE A 31 18.45 3.49 12.06
N PHE A 32 18.21 4.08 10.91
CA PHE A 32 18.53 5.47 10.60
C PHE A 32 17.25 6.20 10.20
N PHE A 33 17.13 7.44 10.61
CA PHE A 33 15.96 8.27 10.34
C PHE A 33 16.39 9.64 9.82
N GLU A 34 15.76 10.08 8.74
CA GLU A 34 15.98 11.38 8.14
C GLU A 34 14.63 12.08 7.91
N GLU A 35 14.64 13.38 8.07
CA GLU A 35 13.46 14.21 7.88
C GLU A 35 13.82 15.49 7.14
N SER A 36 12.99 15.91 6.21
CA SER A 36 13.10 17.19 5.54
C SER A 36 11.74 17.89 5.52
N ILE A 37 11.74 19.15 5.91
CA ILE A 37 10.57 20.02 5.93
C ILE A 37 10.76 21.09 4.86
N PHE A 38 9.77 21.23 3.96
CA PHE A 38 9.78 22.27 2.95
C PHE A 38 8.51 23.12 3.10
N PHE A 39 8.72 24.42 3.37
CA PHE A 39 7.63 25.36 3.63
C PHE A 39 7.30 26.27 2.45
N ASP A 40 8.12 26.26 1.40
CA ASP A 40 7.93 27.15 0.26
C ASP A 40 8.10 26.45 -1.10
N GLU A 41 7.56 27.09 -2.13
CA GLU A 41 7.59 26.60 -3.52
C GLU A 41 9.00 26.52 -4.12
N THR A 42 10.03 27.04 -3.44
CA THR A 42 11.41 27.05 -3.91
C THR A 42 12.13 25.73 -3.71
N ARG A 43 11.61 24.86 -2.84
CA ARG A 43 12.16 23.53 -2.59
C ARG A 43 11.24 22.47 -3.15
N SER A 44 11.69 21.79 -4.19
CA SER A 44 10.94 20.69 -4.77
C SER A 44 11.08 19.41 -3.93
N ALA A 45 10.04 18.59 -3.91
CA ALA A 45 10.10 17.25 -3.32
C ALA A 45 11.26 16.43 -3.88
N GLU A 46 11.61 16.61 -5.16
CA GLU A 46 12.72 15.97 -5.84
C GLU A 46 14.05 16.24 -5.13
N THR A 47 14.39 17.50 -4.87
CA THR A 47 15.63 17.90 -4.18
C THR A 47 15.71 17.31 -2.77
N GLU A 48 14.59 17.29 -2.05
CA GLU A 48 14.57 16.77 -0.69
C GLU A 48 14.65 15.23 -0.67
N ILE A 49 14.07 14.55 -1.64
CA ILE A 49 14.23 13.09 -1.81
C ILE A 49 15.70 12.75 -2.10
N GLU A 50 16.36 13.43 -3.04
CA GLU A 50 17.78 13.23 -3.36
C GLU A 50 18.68 13.38 -2.13
N LYS A 51 18.44 14.44 -1.35
CA LYS A 51 19.17 14.69 -0.11
C LYS A 51 19.03 13.57 0.90
N ILE A 52 17.78 13.13 1.14
CA ILE A 52 17.49 12.05 2.10
C ILE A 52 18.10 10.74 1.62
N VAL A 53 17.97 10.41 0.33
CA VAL A 53 18.58 9.21 -0.27
C VAL A 53 20.09 9.21 -0.01
N SER A 54 20.79 10.31 -0.32
CA SER A 54 22.24 10.42 -0.10
C SER A 54 22.64 10.24 1.36
N LEU A 55 21.85 10.77 2.30
CA LEU A 55 22.10 10.62 3.72
C LEU A 55 21.90 9.16 4.20
N LEU A 56 20.81 8.51 3.74
CA LEU A 56 20.54 7.12 4.09
C LEU A 56 21.60 6.18 3.51
N GLU A 57 22.02 6.37 2.24
CA GLU A 57 23.09 5.59 1.63
C GLU A 57 24.42 5.73 2.39
N LYS A 58 24.75 6.94 2.80
CA LYS A 58 25.92 7.21 3.64
C LYS A 58 25.83 6.51 5.01
N ASN A 59 24.67 6.57 5.65
CA ASN A 59 24.46 6.00 6.99
C ASN A 59 24.42 4.46 6.98
N THR A 60 23.80 3.88 5.96
CA THR A 60 23.69 2.42 5.81
C THR A 60 24.91 1.80 5.17
N ASN A 61 25.72 2.59 4.45
CA ASN A 61 26.79 2.14 3.57
C ASN A 61 26.29 1.19 2.46
N GLU A 62 25.06 1.41 1.99
CA GLU A 62 24.41 0.66 0.92
C GLU A 62 23.76 1.60 -0.09
N TYR A 63 23.80 1.26 -1.39
CA TYR A 63 23.01 1.97 -2.39
C TYR A 63 21.54 1.56 -2.31
N LEU A 64 20.66 2.55 -2.40
CA LEU A 64 19.22 2.32 -2.43
C LEU A 64 18.77 2.01 -3.86
N ASN A 65 18.27 0.79 -4.11
CA ASN A 65 17.69 0.42 -5.40
C ASN A 65 16.17 0.31 -5.34
N ASP A 66 15.62 0.15 -4.15
CA ASP A 66 14.19 0.03 -3.91
C ASP A 66 13.79 0.64 -2.56
N VAL A 67 12.55 1.13 -2.49
CA VAL A 67 11.96 1.72 -1.28
C VAL A 67 10.50 1.34 -1.17
N ASN A 68 9.98 1.37 0.05
CA ASN A 68 8.55 1.36 0.33
C ASN A 68 8.08 2.79 0.51
N LEU A 69 6.95 3.14 -0.07
CA LEU A 69 6.42 4.50 -0.09
C LEU A 69 5.12 4.60 0.70
N MET A 70 5.09 5.46 1.69
CA MET A 70 3.87 5.90 2.35
C MET A 70 3.47 7.26 1.80
N ILE A 71 2.20 7.39 1.41
CA ILE A 71 1.65 8.63 0.86
C ILE A 71 0.50 9.08 1.74
N ASP A 72 0.50 10.36 2.08
CA ASP A 72 -0.64 11.05 2.65
C ASP A 72 -1.22 12.00 1.60
N SER A 73 -2.51 11.85 1.31
CA SER A 73 -3.19 12.67 0.31
C SER A 73 -4.58 13.04 0.78
N PRO A 74 -4.96 14.34 0.68
CA PRO A 74 -6.33 14.77 0.95
C PRO A 74 -7.35 14.18 -0.04
N ASN A 75 -6.89 13.70 -1.19
CA ASN A 75 -7.70 13.10 -2.25
C ASN A 75 -7.75 11.56 -2.18
N MET A 76 -7.34 10.99 -1.06
CA MET A 76 -7.50 9.57 -0.79
C MET A 76 -8.98 9.22 -0.67
N LEU A 77 -9.40 8.13 -1.33
CA LEU A 77 -10.77 7.63 -1.29
C LEU A 77 -10.83 6.30 -0.53
N SER A 78 -11.86 6.18 0.29
CA SER A 78 -12.26 4.91 0.90
C SER A 78 -13.59 4.50 0.30
N ILE A 79 -13.61 3.39 -0.45
CA ILE A 79 -14.78 2.94 -1.21
C ILE A 79 -15.22 1.60 -0.67
N GLY A 80 -16.43 1.54 -0.13
CA GLY A 80 -17.08 0.31 0.31
C GLY A 80 -17.85 -0.37 -0.82
N LEU A 81 -17.71 -1.69 -0.96
CA LEU A 81 -18.44 -2.51 -1.91
C LEU A 81 -18.82 -3.84 -1.27
N SER A 82 -20.08 -4.25 -1.47
CA SER A 82 -20.55 -5.60 -1.14
C SER A 82 -20.72 -6.40 -2.42
N ILE A 83 -20.16 -7.60 -2.45
CA ILE A 83 -20.21 -8.50 -3.62
C ILE A 83 -20.54 -9.92 -3.20
N SER A 84 -21.28 -10.64 -4.03
CA SER A 84 -21.81 -11.96 -3.67
C SER A 84 -21.60 -12.97 -4.79
N LYS A 85 -21.50 -14.25 -4.40
CA LYS A 85 -21.45 -15.40 -5.28
C LYS A 85 -22.35 -16.53 -4.76
N LYS A 86 -23.17 -17.13 -5.63
CA LYS A 86 -23.94 -18.33 -5.31
C LYS A 86 -23.04 -19.55 -5.42
N LEU A 87 -23.10 -20.42 -4.43
CA LEU A 87 -22.37 -21.68 -4.38
C LEU A 87 -23.30 -22.91 -4.37
N ASP A 88 -24.62 -22.70 -4.17
CA ASP A 88 -25.67 -23.71 -4.24
C ASP A 88 -25.36 -25.00 -3.44
N GLY A 89 -24.87 -24.82 -2.21
CA GLY A 89 -24.53 -25.92 -1.31
C GLY A 89 -23.12 -26.50 -1.50
N SER A 90 -22.33 -25.93 -2.39
CA SER A 90 -20.93 -26.36 -2.60
C SER A 90 -20.00 -25.92 -1.46
N LEU A 91 -18.85 -26.59 -1.38
CA LEU A 91 -17.79 -26.21 -0.44
C LEU A 91 -17.20 -24.85 -0.81
N LEU A 92 -17.16 -23.96 0.16
CA LEU A 92 -16.50 -22.65 0.03
C LEU A 92 -14.98 -22.84 -0.04
N LYS A 93 -14.36 -22.29 -1.10
CA LYS A 93 -12.92 -22.38 -1.35
C LYS A 93 -12.27 -21.00 -1.31
N LYS A 94 -10.97 -20.94 -1.06
CA LYS A 94 -10.18 -19.72 -1.15
C LYS A 94 -10.27 -19.06 -2.53
N ASP A 95 -10.38 -19.87 -3.59
CA ASP A 95 -10.53 -19.39 -4.97
C ASP A 95 -11.83 -18.61 -5.18
N ASP A 96 -12.91 -18.95 -4.46
CA ASP A 96 -14.17 -18.21 -4.51
C ASP A 96 -14.00 -16.80 -3.95
N ILE A 97 -13.24 -16.66 -2.87
CA ILE A 97 -12.91 -15.38 -2.27
C ILE A 97 -12.03 -14.55 -3.21
N GLN A 98 -11.00 -15.15 -3.78
CA GLN A 98 -10.12 -14.46 -4.75
C GLN A 98 -10.89 -14.00 -5.98
N PHE A 99 -11.81 -14.81 -6.50
CA PHE A 99 -12.69 -14.42 -7.60
C PHE A 99 -13.54 -13.20 -7.25
N LEU A 100 -14.17 -13.19 -6.06
CA LEU A 100 -14.97 -12.05 -5.61
C LEU A 100 -14.14 -10.78 -5.45
N ILE A 101 -12.93 -10.89 -4.89
CA ILE A 101 -12.02 -9.76 -4.76
C ILE A 101 -11.63 -9.21 -6.14
N GLN A 102 -11.30 -10.07 -7.10
CA GLN A 102 -10.95 -9.64 -8.45
C GLN A 102 -12.11 -8.98 -9.18
N ASP A 103 -13.33 -9.52 -9.06
CA ASP A 103 -14.53 -8.91 -9.63
C ASP A 103 -14.80 -7.54 -9.00
N ALA A 104 -14.73 -7.44 -7.67
CA ALA A 104 -14.86 -6.16 -6.97
C ALA A 104 -13.82 -5.12 -7.41
N LYS A 105 -12.54 -5.51 -7.56
CA LYS A 105 -11.46 -4.65 -8.09
C LYS A 105 -11.82 -4.12 -9.49
N GLN A 106 -12.30 -4.99 -10.36
CA GLN A 106 -12.70 -4.61 -11.71
C GLN A 106 -13.83 -3.55 -11.70
N GLN A 107 -14.81 -3.71 -10.83
CA GLN A 107 -15.89 -2.75 -10.68
C GLN A 107 -15.40 -1.39 -10.17
N ILE A 108 -14.49 -1.38 -9.19
CA ILE A 108 -13.87 -0.15 -8.69
C ILE A 108 -13.09 0.55 -9.80
N LEU A 109 -12.22 -0.16 -10.52
CA LEU A 109 -11.37 0.42 -11.56
C LEU A 109 -12.16 0.95 -12.77
N ARG A 110 -13.31 0.38 -13.08
CA ARG A 110 -14.21 0.91 -14.13
C ARG A 110 -14.85 2.24 -13.74
N ASN A 111 -15.26 2.38 -12.48
CA ASN A 111 -15.96 3.56 -11.99
C ASN A 111 -14.99 4.68 -11.54
N TYR A 112 -13.79 4.30 -11.13
CA TYR A 112 -12.75 5.20 -10.60
C TYR A 112 -11.44 5.00 -11.37
N PHE A 113 -11.47 5.14 -12.68
CA PHE A 113 -10.35 4.85 -13.60
C PHE A 113 -9.08 5.69 -13.35
N ASN A 114 -9.23 6.86 -12.70
CA ASN A 114 -8.13 7.75 -12.32
C ASN A 114 -7.53 7.44 -10.95
N GLN A 115 -8.02 6.39 -10.29
CA GLN A 115 -7.56 5.97 -8.96
C GLN A 115 -6.71 4.69 -9.07
N SER A 116 -5.78 4.53 -8.15
CA SER A 116 -5.07 3.27 -7.90
C SER A 116 -5.50 2.70 -6.55
N ILE A 117 -5.82 1.42 -6.53
CA ILE A 117 -6.12 0.69 -5.30
C ILE A 117 -4.80 0.38 -4.60
N ILE A 118 -4.64 0.84 -3.36
CA ILE A 118 -3.44 0.60 -2.56
C ILE A 118 -3.68 -0.37 -1.40
N HIS A 119 -4.90 -0.46 -0.87
CA HIS A 119 -5.29 -1.44 0.15
C HIS A 119 -6.66 -2.02 -0.17
N ILE A 120 -6.81 -3.32 0.16
CA ILE A 120 -8.06 -4.07 0.08
C ILE A 120 -8.31 -4.67 1.45
N ILE A 121 -9.40 -4.27 2.09
CA ILE A 121 -9.75 -4.68 3.44
C ILE A 121 -11.09 -5.41 3.41
N ILE A 122 -11.09 -6.70 3.75
CA ILE A 122 -12.33 -7.45 3.92
C ILE A 122 -12.85 -7.20 5.32
N LYS A 123 -13.97 -6.48 5.42
CA LYS A 123 -14.59 -6.13 6.70
C LYS A 123 -15.43 -7.27 7.25
N ASN A 124 -16.05 -8.04 6.37
CA ASN A 124 -17.00 -9.07 6.77
C ASN A 124 -17.13 -10.14 5.68
N TYR A 125 -17.19 -11.39 6.13
CA TYR A 125 -17.59 -12.56 5.33
C TYR A 125 -19.01 -12.94 5.74
N LYS A 126 -19.98 -12.76 4.87
CA LYS A 126 -21.36 -13.17 5.11
C LYS A 126 -21.62 -14.48 4.39
N ILE A 127 -21.79 -15.55 5.15
CA ILE A 127 -22.02 -16.89 4.65
C ILE A 127 -23.44 -17.28 5.01
N ASP A 128 -24.29 -17.41 3.98
CA ASP A 128 -25.74 -17.52 4.11
C ASP A 128 -26.31 -16.40 5.00
N LYS A 129 -26.70 -16.69 6.23
CA LYS A 129 -27.27 -15.71 7.18
C LYS A 129 -26.29 -15.26 8.28
N ASN A 130 -25.09 -15.81 8.31
CA ASN A 130 -24.12 -15.61 9.38
C ASN A 130 -22.99 -14.68 8.94
N ASN A 131 -22.52 -13.85 9.87
CA ASN A 131 -21.39 -12.93 9.66
C ASN A 131 -20.15 -13.47 10.36
N TYR A 132 -18.99 -13.38 9.65
CA TYR A 132 -17.70 -13.82 10.15
C TYR A 132 -16.65 -12.72 9.88
N THR A 133 -15.72 -12.57 10.81
CA THR A 133 -14.57 -11.66 10.65
C THR A 133 -13.37 -12.34 9.96
N PHE A 134 -13.39 -13.64 9.84
CA PHE A 134 -12.40 -14.47 9.17
C PHE A 134 -13.11 -15.51 8.29
N LEU A 135 -12.39 -16.08 7.33
CA LEU A 135 -12.93 -17.14 6.46
C LEU A 135 -12.96 -18.47 7.23
N PRO A 136 -14.14 -19.07 7.49
CA PRO A 136 -14.23 -20.39 8.12
C PRO A 136 -13.68 -21.47 7.19
N ASP A 137 -13.04 -22.48 7.76
CA ASP A 137 -12.57 -23.67 7.04
C ASP A 137 -13.69 -24.71 6.85
N ASN A 138 -13.64 -25.43 5.74
CA ASN A 138 -14.49 -26.59 5.44
C ASN A 138 -16.00 -26.34 5.57
N MET A 139 -16.47 -25.19 5.13
CA MET A 139 -17.87 -24.81 5.19
C MET A 139 -18.53 -24.95 3.81
N THR A 140 -19.72 -25.57 3.76
CA THR A 140 -20.61 -25.53 2.60
C THR A 140 -21.61 -24.39 2.77
N CYS A 141 -21.98 -23.70 1.70
CA CYS A 141 -22.99 -22.64 1.74
C CYS A 141 -23.71 -22.46 0.41
N ASN A 142 -24.85 -21.77 0.46
CA ASN A 142 -25.58 -21.39 -0.73
C ASN A 142 -25.11 -20.07 -1.31
N LEU A 143 -24.77 -19.12 -0.44
CA LEU A 143 -24.37 -17.76 -0.82
C LEU A 143 -23.23 -17.28 0.06
N ILE A 144 -22.18 -16.79 -0.58
CA ILE A 144 -21.10 -16.03 0.06
C ILE A 144 -21.17 -14.56 -0.38
N SER A 145 -21.09 -13.63 0.57
CA SER A 145 -20.96 -12.20 0.29
C SER A 145 -19.77 -11.65 1.06
N LEU A 146 -19.06 -10.71 0.44
CA LEU A 146 -17.96 -9.97 1.05
C LEU A 146 -18.32 -8.50 1.15
N ASP A 147 -18.09 -7.91 2.31
CA ASP A 147 -18.05 -6.47 2.49
C ASP A 147 -16.59 -6.02 2.46
N ILE A 148 -16.23 -5.27 1.43
CA ILE A 148 -14.84 -4.90 1.15
C ILE A 148 -14.71 -3.38 1.17
N ILE A 149 -13.62 -2.88 1.76
CA ILE A 149 -13.19 -1.49 1.65
C ILE A 149 -11.94 -1.43 0.78
N PHE A 150 -11.98 -0.58 -0.24
CA PHE A 150 -10.84 -0.24 -1.08
C PHE A 150 -10.30 1.13 -0.72
N ILE A 151 -9.02 1.21 -0.38
CA ILE A 151 -8.33 2.47 -0.19
C ILE A 151 -7.63 2.81 -1.50
N CYS A 152 -7.96 3.98 -2.05
CA CYS A 152 -7.50 4.43 -3.35
C CYS A 152 -6.80 5.79 -3.25
N ILE A 153 -5.76 5.96 -4.05
CA ILE A 153 -5.04 7.23 -4.24
C ILE A 153 -5.07 7.59 -5.73
N PRO A 154 -5.17 8.89 -6.10
CA PRO A 154 -5.08 9.32 -7.48
C PRO A 154 -3.80 8.79 -8.16
N LYS A 155 -3.94 8.23 -9.37
CA LYS A 155 -2.80 7.72 -10.16
C LYS A 155 -1.72 8.77 -10.38
N THR A 156 -2.12 10.02 -10.57
CA THR A 156 -1.19 11.15 -10.79
C THR A 156 -0.23 11.36 -9.63
N ILE A 157 -0.67 11.15 -8.39
CA ILE A 157 0.19 11.26 -7.20
C ILE A 157 1.20 10.12 -7.16
N ILE A 158 0.77 8.90 -7.45
CA ILE A 158 1.65 7.74 -7.50
C ILE A 158 2.70 7.90 -8.60
N GLU A 159 2.30 8.30 -9.80
CA GLU A 159 3.19 8.56 -10.93
C GLU A 159 4.19 9.67 -10.62
N TYR A 160 3.73 10.75 -9.96
CA TYR A 160 4.59 11.85 -9.52
C TYR A 160 5.78 11.36 -8.67
N PHE A 161 5.54 10.49 -7.68
CA PHE A 161 6.62 9.97 -6.83
C PHE A 161 7.44 8.90 -7.56
N LYS A 162 6.80 8.01 -8.33
CA LYS A 162 7.51 6.99 -9.11
C LYS A 162 8.56 7.61 -10.04
N GLU A 163 8.22 8.66 -10.76
CA GLU A 163 9.13 9.34 -11.67
C GLU A 163 10.35 9.93 -10.93
N ARG A 164 10.15 10.49 -9.74
CA ARG A 164 11.22 11.09 -8.95
C ARG A 164 12.19 10.06 -8.40
N PHE A 165 11.68 8.95 -7.89
CA PHE A 165 12.54 7.84 -7.45
C PHE A 165 13.24 7.17 -8.63
N LEU A 166 12.56 7.03 -9.77
CA LEU A 166 13.14 6.44 -10.98
C LEU A 166 14.33 7.24 -11.52
N LYS A 167 14.31 8.57 -11.42
CA LYS A 167 15.46 9.43 -11.77
C LYS A 167 16.72 9.14 -10.94
N LEU A 168 16.56 8.55 -9.78
CA LEU A 168 17.63 8.11 -8.87
C LEU A 168 17.93 6.60 -9.01
N ASP A 169 17.41 5.94 -10.04
CA ASP A 169 17.47 4.50 -10.25
C ASP A 169 16.87 3.69 -9.09
N ILE A 170 15.88 4.27 -8.38
CA ILE A 170 15.19 3.63 -7.26
C ILE A 170 13.78 3.21 -7.69
N SER A 171 13.47 1.93 -7.50
CA SER A 171 12.12 1.39 -7.69
C SER A 171 11.28 1.49 -6.42
N ILE A 172 9.96 1.50 -6.58
CA ILE A 172 9.01 1.47 -5.45
C ILE A 172 8.45 0.06 -5.34
N ASN A 173 8.70 -0.61 -4.21
CA ASN A 173 8.22 -1.97 -3.95
C ASN A 173 6.74 -1.99 -3.60
N GLN A 174 6.36 -1.20 -2.61
CA GLN A 174 5.00 -1.14 -2.09
C GLN A 174 4.61 0.30 -1.81
N ILE A 175 3.31 0.56 -1.92
CA ILE A 175 2.71 1.86 -1.62
C ILE A 175 1.66 1.66 -0.54
N PHE A 176 1.75 2.47 0.52
CA PHE A 176 0.83 2.49 1.65
C PHE A 176 0.20 3.86 1.81
N SER A 177 -1.00 3.90 2.38
CA SER A 177 -1.54 5.14 2.95
C SER A 177 -0.89 5.40 4.31
N SER A 178 -0.32 6.61 4.50
CA SER A 178 0.26 7.01 5.79
C SER A 178 -0.79 6.97 6.91
N SER A 179 -2.01 7.37 6.62
CA SER A 179 -3.14 7.35 7.58
C SER A 179 -3.48 5.92 8.01
N TYR A 180 -3.48 4.98 7.06
CA TYR A 180 -3.76 3.57 7.34
C TYR A 180 -2.62 2.89 8.10
N ALA A 181 -1.37 3.16 7.73
CA ALA A 181 -0.20 2.62 8.41
C ALA A 181 -0.10 3.03 9.89
N ARG A 182 -0.64 4.20 10.26
CA ARG A 182 -0.70 4.66 11.66
C ARG A 182 -1.82 4.01 12.49
N SER A 183 -2.76 3.32 11.86
CA SER A 183 -3.92 2.69 12.51
C SER A 183 -3.70 1.20 12.81
N ILE A 184 -2.60 0.62 12.35
CA ILE A 184 -2.15 -0.74 12.61
C ILE A 184 -1.09 -0.72 13.73
#